data_0c5dd8e9f215f4488adf2774bc43602a
#
_entry.id   0c5dd8e9f215f4488adf2774bc43602a
#
_cell.length_a   1.000
_cell.length_b   1.000
_cell.length_c   1.000
_cell.angle_alpha   90.00
_cell.angle_beta   90.00
_cell.angle_gamma   90.00
#
_symmetry.space_group_name_H-M   'P 1'
#
loop_
_entity.id
_entity.type
_entity.pdbx_description
1 polymer ?
#
loop_
_entity_poly.entity_id
_entity_poly.type
_entity_poly.pdbx_seq_one_letter_code
_entity_poly.pdbx_strand_id
1 'polypeptide(L)'
;MSLVTIIIDDDQLTCKIHEKLLRYADIAADPKVFLNALEALDFLHSDQDIVDDYLIFLDINMPVMSGWSFLDELKKLSIRNYHVVIISSSVQPSDQERARWYPNVIRYVVKPIDKLSLKEVKAFMDEKYPAGRILNQD
;
A
#
# COMPACT_ATOMS: atom_id res chain seq x y z
N MET A 1 -1.33 9.36 -16.47
CA MET A 1 -0.79 9.09 -15.13
C MET A 1 -1.91 8.84 -14.15
N SER A 2 -1.92 7.68 -13.50
CA SER A 2 -2.98 7.26 -12.59
C SER A 2 -2.42 6.95 -11.22
N LEU A 3 -3.27 7.04 -10.21
CA LEU A 3 -2.96 6.53 -8.89
C LEU A 3 -3.61 5.15 -8.77
N VAL A 4 -2.79 4.14 -8.58
CA VAL A 4 -3.24 2.76 -8.43
C VAL A 4 -3.06 2.35 -6.97
N THR A 5 -4.13 1.92 -6.34
CA THR A 5 -4.10 1.46 -4.95
C THR A 5 -4.05 -0.06 -4.92
N ILE A 6 -3.14 -0.60 -4.12
CA ILE A 6 -2.87 -2.03 -4.04
C ILE A 6 -2.97 -2.47 -2.58
N ILE A 7 -3.59 -3.62 -2.36
CA ILE A 7 -3.63 -4.29 -1.06
C ILE A 7 -2.89 -5.61 -1.20
N ILE A 8 -1.91 -5.85 -0.33
CA ILE A 8 -1.14 -7.09 -0.32
C ILE A 8 -1.27 -7.71 1.07
N ASP A 9 -1.97 -8.82 1.17
CA ASP A 9 -2.21 -9.53 2.43
C ASP A 9 -2.63 -10.96 2.09
N ASP A 10 -2.06 -11.94 2.77
CA ASP A 10 -2.36 -13.34 2.48
C ASP A 10 -3.72 -13.80 3.03
N ASP A 11 -4.35 -13.00 3.88
CA ASP A 11 -5.68 -13.31 4.42
C ASP A 11 -6.77 -12.66 3.56
N GLN A 12 -7.51 -13.50 2.85
CA GLN A 12 -8.56 -13.04 1.95
C GLN A 12 -9.64 -12.23 2.65
N LEU A 13 -10.02 -12.63 3.86
CA LEU A 13 -11.04 -11.89 4.62
C LEU A 13 -10.56 -10.51 5.00
N THR A 14 -9.31 -10.42 5.46
CA THR A 14 -8.68 -9.13 5.79
C THR A 14 -8.66 -8.22 4.56
N CYS A 15 -8.32 -8.77 3.39
CA CYS A 15 -8.34 -8.00 2.15
C CYS A 15 -9.73 -7.42 1.86
N LYS A 16 -10.78 -8.21 2.05
CA LYS A 16 -12.14 -7.75 1.80
C LYS A 16 -12.54 -6.63 2.76
N ILE A 17 -12.15 -6.75 4.02
CA ILE A 17 -12.40 -5.72 5.01
C ILE A 17 -11.68 -4.43 4.62
N HIS A 18 -10.41 -4.54 4.24
CA HIS A 18 -9.62 -3.36 3.84
C HIS A 18 -10.15 -2.72 2.57
N GLU A 19 -10.60 -3.52 1.60
CA GLU A 19 -11.22 -2.96 0.40
C GLU A 19 -12.42 -2.07 0.75
N LYS A 20 -13.27 -2.55 1.64
CA LYS A 20 -14.45 -1.80 2.08
C LYS A 20 -14.06 -0.53 2.81
N LEU A 21 -13.06 -0.63 3.70
CA LEU A 21 -12.59 0.54 4.45
C LEU A 21 -12.00 1.60 3.54
N LEU A 22 -11.22 1.20 2.56
CA LEU A 22 -10.62 2.16 1.61
C LEU A 22 -11.68 2.82 0.75
N ARG A 23 -12.69 2.07 0.36
CA ARG A 23 -13.79 2.61 -0.41
C ARG A 23 -14.63 3.58 0.42
N TYR A 24 -14.92 3.19 1.65
CA TYR A 24 -15.68 4.02 2.58
C TYR A 24 -14.96 5.32 2.91
N ALA A 25 -13.63 5.26 3.08
CA ALA A 25 -12.82 6.43 3.39
C ALA A 25 -12.51 7.30 2.16
N ASP A 26 -13.02 6.91 1.01
CA ASP A 26 -12.80 7.61 -0.25
C ASP A 26 -11.31 7.69 -0.63
N ILE A 27 -10.58 6.63 -0.30
CA ILE A 27 -9.17 6.51 -0.66
C ILE A 27 -9.03 5.80 -2.00
N ALA A 28 -9.79 4.73 -2.21
CA ALA A 28 -9.76 3.98 -3.46
C ALA A 28 -11.12 3.33 -3.72
N ALA A 29 -11.63 3.52 -4.93
CA ALA A 29 -12.91 2.92 -5.34
C ALA A 29 -12.72 1.46 -5.73
N ASP A 30 -11.57 1.12 -6.31
CA ASP A 30 -11.31 -0.21 -6.85
C ASP A 30 -9.85 -0.62 -6.65
N PRO A 31 -9.46 -0.91 -5.40
CA PRO A 31 -8.09 -1.32 -5.14
C PRO A 31 -7.81 -2.71 -5.74
N LYS A 32 -6.60 -2.90 -6.20
CA LYS A 32 -6.14 -4.21 -6.66
C LYS A 32 -5.68 -5.01 -5.46
N VAL A 33 -6.05 -6.28 -5.41
CA VAL A 33 -5.74 -7.15 -4.27
C VAL A 33 -4.84 -8.28 -4.70
N PHE A 34 -3.77 -8.47 -3.95
CA PHE A 34 -2.86 -9.61 -4.14
C PHE A 34 -2.73 -10.37 -2.83
N LEU A 35 -2.86 -11.68 -2.90
CA LEU A 35 -2.79 -12.55 -1.73
C LEU A 35 -1.36 -13.00 -1.41
N ASN A 36 -0.40 -12.59 -2.21
CA ASN A 36 1.01 -12.81 -1.91
C ASN A 36 1.88 -11.74 -2.60
N ALA A 37 3.08 -11.59 -2.07
CA ALA A 37 3.98 -10.54 -2.52
C ALA A 37 4.53 -10.79 -3.91
N LEU A 38 4.71 -12.05 -4.31
CA LEU A 38 5.26 -12.37 -5.62
C LEU A 38 4.35 -11.93 -6.76
N GLU A 39 3.05 -12.16 -6.59
CA GLU A 39 2.08 -11.71 -7.60
C GLU A 39 2.04 -10.20 -7.70
N ALA A 40 2.15 -9.51 -6.56
CA ALA A 40 2.20 -8.06 -6.55
C ALA A 40 3.43 -7.54 -7.28
N LEU A 41 4.59 -8.17 -7.06
CA LEU A 41 5.82 -7.80 -7.75
C LEU A 41 5.71 -8.03 -9.25
N ASP A 42 5.10 -9.14 -9.66
CA ASP A 42 4.89 -9.43 -11.09
C ASP A 42 4.03 -8.36 -11.73
N PHE A 43 2.96 -7.96 -11.05
CA PHE A 43 2.10 -6.89 -11.55
C PHE A 43 2.88 -5.58 -11.68
N LEU A 44 3.61 -5.20 -10.66
CA LEU A 44 4.36 -3.95 -10.65
C LEU A 44 5.47 -3.96 -11.70
N HIS A 45 6.10 -5.10 -11.90
CA HIS A 45 7.15 -5.26 -12.92
C HIS A 45 6.58 -5.08 -14.33
N SER A 46 5.43 -5.68 -14.61
CA SER A 46 4.82 -5.59 -15.93
C SER A 46 4.18 -4.23 -16.17
N ASP A 47 3.84 -3.50 -15.12
CA ASP A 47 3.15 -2.20 -15.22
C ASP A 47 4.13 -1.01 -15.25
N GLN A 48 5.44 -1.26 -15.12
CA GLN A 48 6.39 -0.16 -14.97
C GLN A 48 6.59 0.70 -16.21
N ASP A 49 6.12 0.26 -17.36
CA ASP A 49 6.12 1.08 -18.57
C ASP A 49 5.02 2.14 -18.56
N ILE A 50 4.06 1.98 -17.67
CA ILE A 50 2.97 2.93 -17.48
C ILE A 50 3.39 3.87 -16.35
N VAL A 51 3.23 5.16 -16.56
CA VAL A 51 3.65 6.15 -15.57
C VAL A 51 2.54 6.31 -14.54
N ASP A 52 2.40 5.32 -13.66
CA ASP A 52 1.43 5.33 -12.57
C ASP A 52 2.12 5.62 -11.25
N ASP A 53 1.36 6.21 -10.35
CA ASP A 53 1.75 6.35 -8.95
C ASP A 53 1.01 5.26 -8.17
N TYR A 54 1.63 4.77 -7.09
CA TYR A 54 1.09 3.65 -6.34
C TYR A 54 0.92 3.98 -4.88
N LEU A 55 -0.21 3.56 -4.32
CA LEU A 55 -0.45 3.53 -2.88
C LEU A 55 -0.62 2.07 -2.49
N ILE A 56 0.29 1.55 -1.68
CA ILE A 56 0.36 0.13 -1.37
C ILE A 56 0.10 -0.10 0.12
N PHE A 57 -0.93 -0.88 0.43
CA PHE A 57 -1.22 -1.33 1.78
C PHE A 57 -0.63 -2.73 1.92
N LEU A 58 0.38 -2.86 2.75
CA LEU A 58 1.26 -4.02 2.76
C LEU A 58 1.27 -4.70 4.13
N ASP A 59 0.89 -5.98 4.15
CA ASP A 59 1.08 -6.83 5.32
C ASP A 59 2.55 -7.28 5.38
N ILE A 60 3.14 -7.22 6.56
CA ILE A 60 4.53 -7.62 6.76
C ILE A 60 4.66 -9.12 6.92
N ASN A 61 3.73 -9.75 7.64
CA ASN A 61 3.85 -11.16 8.00
C ASN A 61 3.11 -12.04 6.99
N MET A 62 3.82 -12.42 5.94
CA MET A 62 3.29 -13.30 4.92
C MET A 62 4.24 -14.48 4.68
N PRO A 63 3.71 -15.66 4.32
CA PRO A 63 4.57 -16.79 3.97
C PRO A 63 5.29 -16.54 2.65
N VAL A 64 6.37 -17.25 2.43
CA VAL A 64 7.22 -17.24 1.23
C VAL A 64 8.01 -15.96 1.11
N MET A 65 7.35 -14.82 0.94
CA MET A 65 8.01 -13.52 0.89
C MET A 65 7.34 -12.58 1.88
N SER A 66 8.11 -12.10 2.87
CA SER A 66 7.61 -11.13 3.84
C SER A 66 7.42 -9.76 3.21
N GLY A 67 6.70 -8.88 3.91
CA GLY A 67 6.57 -7.50 3.47
C GLY A 67 7.91 -6.79 3.39
N TRP A 68 8.84 -7.11 4.30
CA TRP A 68 10.18 -6.51 4.27
C TRP A 68 10.93 -6.91 2.99
N SER A 69 10.89 -8.19 2.64
CA SER A 69 11.52 -8.66 1.40
C SER A 69 10.88 -8.05 0.18
N PHE A 70 9.56 -7.89 0.21
CA PHE A 70 8.84 -7.21 -0.87
C PHE A 70 9.34 -5.77 -1.04
N LEU A 71 9.50 -5.04 0.06
CA LEU A 71 9.98 -3.66 0.00
C LEU A 71 11.40 -3.59 -0.57
N ASP A 72 12.25 -4.56 -0.21
CA ASP A 72 13.61 -4.62 -0.74
C ASP A 72 13.61 -4.88 -2.25
N GLU A 73 12.74 -5.77 -2.71
CA GLU A 73 12.60 -6.04 -4.14
C GLU A 73 12.00 -4.85 -4.89
N LEU A 74 11.08 -4.15 -4.25
CA LEU A 74 10.44 -2.98 -4.85
C LEU A 74 11.45 -1.87 -5.16
N LYS A 75 12.47 -1.71 -4.31
CA LYS A 75 13.53 -0.73 -4.55
C LYS A 75 14.30 -1.00 -5.84
N LYS A 76 14.35 -2.23 -6.30
CA LYS A 76 15.09 -2.63 -7.50
C LYS A 76 14.32 -2.31 -8.77
N LEU A 77 13.03 -2.04 -8.67
CA LEU A 77 12.20 -1.70 -9.82
C LEU A 77 12.31 -0.21 -10.11
N SER A 78 12.09 0.17 -11.35
CA SER A 78 12.18 1.56 -11.78
C SER A 78 10.87 2.30 -11.57
N ILE A 79 10.22 2.08 -10.45
CA ILE A 79 8.96 2.74 -10.11
C ILE A 79 9.27 4.13 -9.57
N ARG A 80 8.66 5.15 -10.15
CA ARG A 80 8.99 6.54 -9.84
C ARG A 80 8.37 7.03 -8.55
N ASN A 81 7.08 6.74 -8.36
CA ASN A 81 6.35 7.25 -7.20
C ASN A 81 5.52 6.14 -6.59
N TYR A 82 5.84 5.78 -5.36
CA TYR A 82 5.00 4.87 -4.60
C TYR A 82 5.06 5.24 -3.13
N HIS A 83 3.95 5.00 -2.46
CA HIS A 83 3.80 5.24 -1.02
C HIS A 83 3.28 3.97 -0.40
N VAL A 84 3.81 3.60 0.74
CA VAL A 84 3.46 2.35 1.40
C VAL A 84 2.89 2.62 2.78
N VAL A 85 1.76 1.99 3.06
CA VAL A 85 1.20 1.92 4.41
C VAL A 85 1.38 0.49 4.87
N ILE A 86 2.22 0.28 5.88
CA ILE A 86 2.39 -1.05 6.44
C ILE A 86 1.23 -1.32 7.39
N ILE A 87 0.62 -2.49 7.24
CA ILE A 87 -0.45 -2.95 8.13
C ILE A 87 0.00 -4.27 8.72
N SER A 88 0.18 -4.33 10.03
CA SER A 88 0.74 -5.50 10.67
C SER A 88 0.06 -5.77 12.00
N SER A 89 0.00 -7.03 12.40
CA SER A 89 -0.43 -7.39 13.75
C SER A 89 0.68 -7.19 14.78
N SER A 90 1.90 -6.92 14.34
CA SER A 90 3.04 -6.73 15.24
C SER A 90 3.00 -5.37 15.92
N VAL A 91 3.15 -5.38 17.25
CA VAL A 91 3.31 -4.18 18.06
C VAL A 91 4.76 -3.99 18.49
N GLN A 92 5.68 -4.78 17.94
CA GLN A 92 7.10 -4.74 18.31
C GLN A 92 7.73 -3.41 17.89
N PRO A 93 8.39 -2.70 18.83
CA PRO A 93 9.08 -1.46 18.46
C PRO A 93 10.13 -1.66 17.37
N SER A 94 10.76 -2.84 17.30
CA SER A 94 11.75 -3.14 16.28
C SER A 94 11.17 -3.12 14.86
N ASP A 95 9.92 -3.56 14.69
CA ASP A 95 9.27 -3.52 13.39
C ASP A 95 8.93 -2.10 13.00
N GLN A 96 8.45 -1.30 13.94
CA GLN A 96 8.15 0.10 13.69
C GLN A 96 9.42 0.89 13.36
N GLU A 97 10.52 0.58 14.05
CA GLU A 97 11.80 1.19 13.77
C GLU A 97 12.31 0.81 12.37
N ARG A 98 12.17 -0.47 12.02
CA ARG A 98 12.58 -0.95 10.70
C ARG A 98 11.82 -0.25 9.56
N ALA A 99 10.56 0.08 9.78
CA ALA A 99 9.75 0.78 8.79
C ALA A 99 10.38 2.11 8.39
N ARG A 100 11.07 2.76 9.32
CA ARG A 100 11.73 4.05 9.06
C ARG A 100 12.90 3.95 8.09
N TRP A 101 13.40 2.74 7.85
CA TRP A 101 14.49 2.52 6.89
C TRP A 101 14.02 2.66 5.45
N TYR A 102 12.72 2.73 5.23
CA TYR A 102 12.13 2.76 3.90
C TYR A 102 11.44 4.12 3.71
N PRO A 103 12.07 5.02 2.95
CA PRO A 103 11.56 6.39 2.85
C PRO A 103 10.17 6.50 2.22
N ASN A 104 9.76 5.47 1.45
CA ASN A 104 8.44 5.46 0.84
C ASN A 104 7.34 4.95 1.77
N VAL A 105 7.70 4.44 2.94
CA VAL A 105 6.72 4.04 3.95
C VAL A 105 6.24 5.29 4.66
N ILE A 106 4.96 5.61 4.49
CA ILE A 106 4.38 6.82 5.07
C ILE A 106 3.72 6.56 6.42
N ARG A 107 3.39 5.29 6.70
CA ARG A 107 2.72 4.96 7.95
C ARG A 107 2.88 3.49 8.29
N TYR A 108 2.93 3.20 9.60
CA TYR A 108 2.88 1.83 10.14
C TYR A 108 1.62 1.74 10.98
N VAL A 109 0.70 0.86 10.61
CA VAL A 109 -0.58 0.70 11.29
C VAL A 109 -0.68 -0.70 11.85
N VAL A 110 -1.04 -0.78 13.14
CA VAL A 110 -1.30 -2.07 13.79
C VAL A 110 -2.74 -2.47 13.45
N LYS A 111 -2.93 -3.72 13.00
CA LYS A 111 -4.26 -4.24 12.66
C LYS A 111 -5.21 -4.21 13.86
N PRO A 112 -6.49 -3.97 13.63
CA PRO A 112 -7.13 -3.57 12.36
C PRO A 112 -6.89 -2.10 12.06
N ILE A 113 -6.97 -1.74 10.79
CA ILE A 113 -6.81 -0.34 10.39
C ILE A 113 -7.94 0.51 10.97
N ASP A 114 -7.61 1.60 11.63
CA ASP A 114 -8.58 2.44 12.31
C ASP A 114 -8.94 3.69 11.48
N LYS A 115 -10.01 4.37 11.91
CA LYS A 115 -10.52 5.54 11.20
C LYS A 115 -9.53 6.69 11.19
N LEU A 116 -8.79 6.88 12.28
CA LEU A 116 -7.82 7.96 12.36
C LEU A 116 -6.68 7.74 11.36
N SER A 117 -6.16 6.51 11.30
CA SER A 117 -5.11 6.17 10.34
C SER A 117 -5.59 6.37 8.91
N LEU A 118 -6.83 5.98 8.60
CA LEU A 118 -7.40 6.21 7.28
C LEU A 118 -7.51 7.69 6.95
N LYS A 119 -7.95 8.50 7.91
CA LYS A 119 -8.02 9.96 7.71
C LYS A 119 -6.65 10.55 7.43
N GLU A 120 -5.64 10.09 8.13
CA GLU A 120 -4.30 10.61 7.97
C GLU A 120 -3.69 10.20 6.63
N VAL A 121 -3.95 8.96 6.20
CA VAL A 121 -3.53 8.51 4.86
C VAL A 121 -4.26 9.32 3.79
N LYS A 122 -5.55 9.52 3.94
CA LYS A 122 -6.35 10.30 3.00
C LYS A 122 -5.81 11.73 2.88
N ALA A 123 -5.53 12.37 4.02
CA ALA A 123 -5.00 13.73 4.03
C ALA A 123 -3.64 13.81 3.34
N PHE A 124 -2.76 12.85 3.58
CA PHE A 124 -1.46 12.79 2.93
C PHE A 124 -1.62 12.67 1.40
N MET A 125 -2.50 11.77 0.96
CA MET A 125 -2.71 11.54 -0.46
C MET A 125 -3.40 12.72 -1.14
N ASP A 126 -4.32 13.38 -0.46
CA ASP A 126 -4.99 14.55 -1.03
C ASP A 126 -4.02 15.71 -1.21
N GLU A 127 -3.05 15.85 -0.32
CA GLU A 127 -2.02 16.88 -0.46
C GLU A 127 -1.10 16.59 -1.65
N LYS A 128 -0.73 15.31 -1.84
CA LYS A 128 0.10 14.89 -2.97
C LYS A 128 -0.67 14.89 -4.30
N TYR A 129 -1.92 14.50 -4.25
CA TYR A 129 -2.77 14.29 -5.42
C TYR A 129 -4.08 15.04 -5.22
N PRO A 130 -4.13 16.33 -5.56
CA PRO A 130 -5.37 17.11 -5.42
C PRO A 130 -6.52 16.45 -6.17
N ALA A 131 -7.74 16.59 -5.63
CA ALA A 131 -8.92 15.88 -6.09
C ALA A 131 -9.13 15.89 -7.61
N GLY A 132 -8.97 17.06 -8.24
CA GLY A 132 -9.14 17.16 -9.69
C GLY A 132 -8.16 16.32 -10.47
N ARG A 133 -6.94 16.18 -9.96
CA ARG A 133 -5.91 15.38 -10.60
C ARG A 133 -6.20 13.89 -10.47
N ILE A 134 -6.67 13.45 -9.31
CA ILE A 134 -7.01 12.04 -9.09
C ILE A 134 -8.15 11.62 -9.98
N LEU A 135 -9.19 12.45 -10.07
CA LEU A 135 -10.37 12.14 -10.87
C LEU A 135 -10.09 12.05 -12.37
N ASN A 136 -9.05 12.68 -12.83
CA ASN A 136 -8.71 12.68 -14.25
C ASN A 136 -7.91 11.44 -14.68
N GLN A 137 -7.71 10.50 -13.81
CA GLN A 137 -6.82 9.38 -14.05
C GLN A 137 -7.55 8.06 -14.24
N ASP A 138 -8.82 8.06 -14.26
CA ASP A 138 -9.62 6.83 -14.41
C ASP A 138 -9.72 6.35 -15.86
#